data_3d587d2133a83bae133f42b204f8da01
#
_entry.id   3d587d2133a83bae133f42b204f8da01
#
_cell.length_a   1.000
_cell.length_b   1.000
_cell.length_c   1.000
_cell.angle_alpha   90.00
_cell.angle_beta   90.00
_cell.angle_gamma   90.00
#
_symmetry.space_group_name_H-M   'P 1'
#
loop_
_entity.id
_entity.type
_entity.pdbx_description
1 polymer ?
#
loop_
_entity_poly.entity_id
_entity_poly.type
_entity_poly.pdbx_seq_one_letter_code
_entity_poly.pdbx_strand_id
1 'polypeptide(L)'
;YFVVFKWEGNAMKPIKIGIAGLGNVGEEVAYQLIKGFRVQKNLFQIELVAVSARSKNKKRKVDINNLKFFDNPTDMVLDNNIDVIVELIGGDEGVAKDLCFSALKNNKAVITANKALIAKYGKELAEIAEERNLFFSFEASVAGGIPILKLIREGLIVNEITKLTGILNGTANYILSEMEKEQKSFDIVLKEAQKKGFAEADPSFDVDGIDAAHKTIILSALAYGKMPNVNNLTIKGIRDITLNDISYCNQLGYKIKLLGNSMLSKNKNGEDELCCSVEPWLISKNLGLSSVAGVLNAVQIESSLAGSVMITGAGAGGEPTASAVLADIVDYANETKLFSFGRNSKDIKNNYNTMPYTNKF
;
A
#
# COMPACT_ATOMS: atom_id res chain seq x y z
N TYR A 1 -36.26 27.40 -1.28
CA TYR A 1 -36.80 26.05 -1.31
C TYR A 1 -35.63 25.07 -1.30
N PHE A 2 -35.35 24.39 -0.17
CA PHE A 2 -34.42 23.27 -0.11
C PHE A 2 -35.23 22.01 -0.51
N VAL A 3 -34.92 21.42 -1.65
CA VAL A 3 -35.41 20.09 -2.00
C VAL A 3 -34.54 19.10 -1.25
N VAL A 4 -35.05 18.57 -0.16
CA VAL A 4 -34.45 17.41 0.51
C VAL A 4 -34.81 16.18 -0.31
N PHE A 5 -33.86 15.67 -1.11
CA PHE A 5 -33.99 14.34 -1.70
C PHE A 5 -33.97 13.32 -0.56
N LYS A 6 -35.15 12.85 -0.12
CA LYS A 6 -35.25 11.60 0.62
C LYS A 6 -35.01 10.47 -0.39
N TRP A 7 -33.85 9.83 -0.31
CA TRP A 7 -33.71 8.50 -0.86
C TRP A 7 -34.58 7.54 -0.05
N GLU A 8 -35.74 7.22 -0.54
CA GLU A 8 -36.54 6.07 -0.08
C GLU A 8 -35.89 4.82 -0.71
N GLY A 9 -34.70 4.44 -0.20
CA GLY A 9 -34.01 3.21 -0.57
C GLY A 9 -34.68 2.05 0.14
N ASN A 10 -35.01 0.99 -0.59
CA ASN A 10 -35.22 -0.33 -0.01
C ASN A 10 -34.12 -0.58 1.01
N ALA A 11 -34.46 -1.17 2.17
CA ALA A 11 -33.49 -1.51 3.19
C ALA A 11 -32.35 -2.32 2.54
N MET A 12 -31.18 -1.69 2.37
CA MET A 12 -30.03 -2.34 1.76
C MET A 12 -29.61 -3.51 2.64
N LYS A 13 -29.40 -4.67 2.04
CA LYS A 13 -28.89 -5.84 2.75
C LYS A 13 -27.55 -5.47 3.42
N PRO A 14 -27.36 -5.75 4.72
CA PRO A 14 -26.11 -5.44 5.39
C PRO A 14 -24.96 -6.18 4.73
N ILE A 15 -23.85 -5.46 4.53
CA ILE A 15 -22.59 -6.01 4.05
C ILE A 15 -21.84 -6.60 5.24
N LYS A 16 -21.50 -7.87 5.15
CA LYS A 16 -20.92 -8.64 6.24
C LYS A 16 -19.44 -8.86 6.05
N ILE A 17 -18.65 -8.31 6.96
CA ILE A 17 -17.20 -8.28 6.90
C ILE A 17 -16.60 -9.35 7.83
N GLY A 18 -15.63 -10.10 7.32
CA GLY A 18 -14.74 -10.93 8.10
C GLY A 18 -13.32 -10.39 8.08
N ILE A 19 -12.69 -10.14 9.24
CA ILE A 19 -11.31 -9.65 9.34
C ILE A 19 -10.38 -10.79 9.73
N ALA A 20 -9.37 -11.03 8.90
CA ALA A 20 -8.27 -11.95 9.18
C ALA A 20 -7.00 -11.17 9.54
N GLY A 21 -6.60 -11.27 10.82
CA GLY A 21 -5.48 -10.52 11.39
C GLY A 21 -5.93 -9.33 12.24
N LEU A 22 -5.83 -9.47 13.56
CA LEU A 22 -6.11 -8.39 14.53
C LEU A 22 -4.80 -7.86 15.14
N GLY A 23 -3.87 -7.43 14.27
CA GLY A 23 -2.72 -6.61 14.62
C GLY A 23 -3.13 -5.13 14.73
N ASN A 24 -2.15 -4.20 14.70
CA ASN A 24 -2.40 -2.77 14.86
C ASN A 24 -3.44 -2.23 13.86
N VAL A 25 -3.37 -2.63 12.59
CA VAL A 25 -4.30 -2.21 11.55
C VAL A 25 -5.66 -2.89 11.71
N GLY A 26 -5.67 -4.22 11.88
CA GLY A 26 -6.93 -4.99 11.98
C GLY A 26 -7.75 -4.64 13.21
N GLU A 27 -7.10 -4.36 14.33
CA GLU A 27 -7.77 -3.90 15.55
C GLU A 27 -8.40 -2.51 15.33
N GLU A 28 -7.72 -1.61 14.58
CA GLU A 28 -8.27 -0.30 14.25
C GLU A 28 -9.47 -0.40 13.29
N VAL A 29 -9.35 -1.20 12.23
CA VAL A 29 -10.48 -1.46 11.31
C VAL A 29 -11.69 -2.02 12.06
N ALA A 30 -11.47 -3.03 12.91
CA ALA A 30 -12.52 -3.63 13.73
C ALA A 30 -13.17 -2.59 14.66
N TYR A 31 -12.35 -1.77 15.33
CA TYR A 31 -12.85 -0.70 16.21
C TYR A 31 -13.74 0.30 15.47
N GLN A 32 -13.30 0.76 14.28
CA GLN A 32 -14.07 1.72 13.49
C GLN A 32 -15.38 1.12 12.97
N LEU A 33 -15.37 -0.15 12.54
CA LEU A 33 -16.57 -0.84 12.09
C LEU A 33 -17.60 -1.02 13.21
N ILE A 34 -17.17 -1.40 14.42
CA ILE A 34 -18.06 -1.58 15.57
C ILE A 34 -18.58 -0.26 16.09
N LYS A 35 -17.73 0.76 16.21
CA LYS A 35 -18.14 2.11 16.62
C LYS A 35 -19.06 2.77 15.60
N GLY A 36 -18.91 2.42 14.35
CA GLY A 36 -19.56 3.03 13.19
C GLY A 36 -18.89 4.36 12.81
N PHE A 37 -18.36 4.42 11.61
CA PHE A 37 -17.80 5.64 11.04
C PHE A 37 -18.85 6.43 10.22
N ARG A 38 -18.55 7.68 9.87
CA ARG A 38 -19.51 8.64 9.33
C ARG A 38 -20.33 8.12 8.15
N VAL A 39 -19.68 7.55 7.14
CA VAL A 39 -20.34 7.09 5.91
C VAL A 39 -21.20 5.86 6.18
N GLN A 40 -20.68 4.89 6.97
CA GLN A 40 -21.41 3.70 7.38
C GLN A 40 -22.74 4.04 8.07
N LYS A 41 -22.71 5.00 9.01
CA LYS A 41 -23.92 5.37 9.78
C LYS A 41 -25.02 6.00 8.94
N ASN A 42 -24.66 6.62 7.83
CA ASN A 42 -25.61 7.44 7.06
C ASN A 42 -26.03 6.82 5.73
N LEU A 43 -25.21 5.94 5.16
CA LEU A 43 -25.42 5.47 3.79
C LEU A 43 -25.43 3.94 3.65
N PHE A 44 -24.70 3.21 4.49
CA PHE A 44 -24.52 1.76 4.32
C PHE A 44 -24.72 1.01 5.64
N GLN A 45 -25.27 -0.19 5.53
CA GLN A 45 -25.26 -1.15 6.62
C GLN A 45 -24.03 -2.05 6.44
N ILE A 46 -22.97 -1.81 7.20
CA ILE A 46 -21.74 -2.59 7.17
C ILE A 46 -21.55 -3.19 8.56
N GLU A 47 -21.45 -4.51 8.63
CA GLU A 47 -21.39 -5.26 9.88
C GLU A 47 -20.10 -6.08 9.94
N LEU A 48 -19.33 -5.94 11.00
CA LEU A 48 -18.28 -6.87 11.33
C LEU A 48 -18.90 -8.10 11.98
N VAL A 49 -18.84 -9.25 11.32
CA VAL A 49 -19.50 -10.49 11.78
C VAL A 49 -18.49 -11.54 12.26
N ALA A 50 -17.27 -11.49 11.76
CA ALA A 50 -16.27 -12.52 12.05
C ALA A 50 -14.85 -11.95 12.11
N VAL A 51 -14.02 -12.59 12.94
CA VAL A 51 -12.60 -12.26 13.06
C VAL A 51 -11.75 -13.52 13.20
N SER A 52 -10.49 -13.42 12.75
CA SER A 52 -9.47 -14.42 13.03
C SER A 52 -8.19 -13.76 13.52
N ALA A 53 -7.54 -14.35 14.52
CA ALA A 53 -6.28 -13.89 15.06
C ALA A 53 -5.55 -15.04 15.77
N ARG A 54 -4.23 -14.90 15.96
CA ARG A 54 -3.40 -15.91 16.64
C ARG A 54 -3.85 -16.24 18.07
N SER A 55 -4.53 -15.31 18.75
CA SER A 55 -5.03 -15.51 20.13
C SER A 55 -6.35 -14.76 20.30
N LYS A 56 -7.38 -15.50 20.71
CA LYS A 56 -8.70 -14.94 21.03
C LYS A 56 -8.62 -14.05 22.27
N ASN A 57 -7.85 -14.47 23.28
CA ASN A 57 -7.82 -13.87 24.60
C ASN A 57 -6.84 -12.67 24.74
N LYS A 58 -6.13 -12.29 23.69
CA LYS A 58 -5.27 -11.09 23.72
C LYS A 58 -6.12 -9.87 24.02
N LYS A 59 -5.69 -9.06 25.00
CA LYS A 59 -6.35 -7.77 25.32
C LYS A 59 -6.29 -6.85 24.10
N ARG A 60 -7.44 -6.33 23.70
CA ARG A 60 -7.62 -5.42 22.57
C ARG A 60 -8.41 -4.19 22.98
N LYS A 61 -8.35 -3.12 22.22
CA LYS A 61 -9.19 -1.92 22.42
C LYS A 61 -10.64 -2.14 21.96
N VAL A 62 -10.91 -3.23 21.26
CA VAL A 62 -12.23 -3.59 20.74
C VAL A 62 -12.71 -4.90 21.35
N ASP A 63 -14.00 -4.94 21.73
CA ASP A 63 -14.65 -6.17 22.22
C ASP A 63 -15.06 -7.03 21.01
N ILE A 64 -14.57 -8.26 20.97
CA ILE A 64 -14.83 -9.24 19.90
C ILE A 64 -15.70 -10.41 20.38
N ASN A 65 -16.25 -10.38 21.61
CA ASN A 65 -16.99 -11.50 22.18
C ASN A 65 -18.26 -11.85 21.42
N ASN A 66 -18.89 -10.86 20.79
CA ASN A 66 -20.11 -11.04 20.00
C ASN A 66 -19.81 -11.42 18.52
N LEU A 67 -18.53 -11.53 18.14
CA LEU A 67 -18.12 -11.88 16.80
C LEU A 67 -17.79 -13.36 16.71
N LYS A 68 -18.07 -13.96 15.55
CA LYS A 68 -17.61 -15.31 15.27
C LYS A 68 -16.09 -15.33 15.16
N PHE A 69 -15.44 -16.08 16.03
CA PHE A 69 -13.99 -16.22 16.03
C PHE A 69 -13.58 -17.50 15.27
N PHE A 70 -12.61 -17.35 14.37
CA PHE A 70 -12.00 -18.45 13.63
C PHE A 70 -10.54 -18.61 14.05
N ASP A 71 -10.16 -19.80 14.50
CA ASP A 71 -8.77 -20.13 14.80
C ASP A 71 -7.92 -20.20 13.51
N ASN A 72 -8.49 -20.79 12.46
CA ASN A 72 -7.89 -20.80 11.13
C ASN A 72 -8.65 -19.79 10.23
N PRO A 73 -7.99 -18.73 9.72
CA PRO A 73 -8.66 -17.74 8.89
C PRO A 73 -9.18 -18.29 7.56
N THR A 74 -8.62 -19.37 7.03
CA THR A 74 -9.10 -19.98 5.79
C THR A 74 -10.50 -20.59 5.94
N ASP A 75 -10.93 -20.94 7.17
CA ASP A 75 -12.28 -21.46 7.40
C ASP A 75 -13.37 -20.40 7.22
N MET A 76 -12.99 -19.11 7.27
CA MET A 76 -13.89 -17.97 7.03
C MET A 76 -14.48 -18.00 5.62
N VAL A 77 -13.77 -18.57 4.66
CA VAL A 77 -14.21 -18.59 3.25
C VAL A 77 -15.47 -19.45 3.03
N LEU A 78 -15.69 -20.42 3.91
CA LEU A 78 -16.86 -21.32 3.86
C LEU A 78 -18.08 -20.76 4.59
N ASP A 79 -17.93 -19.67 5.32
CA ASP A 79 -19.04 -19.06 6.07
C ASP A 79 -19.90 -18.19 5.14
N ASN A 80 -21.13 -18.65 4.88
CA ASN A 80 -22.09 -17.90 4.06
C ASN A 80 -22.54 -16.56 4.68
N ASN A 81 -22.21 -16.33 5.95
CA ASN A 81 -22.47 -15.07 6.65
C ASN A 81 -21.35 -14.04 6.49
N ILE A 82 -20.42 -14.24 5.57
CA ILE A 82 -19.34 -13.31 5.25
C ILE A 82 -19.43 -12.98 3.75
N ASP A 83 -19.52 -11.71 3.40
CA ASP A 83 -19.50 -11.23 2.02
C ASP A 83 -18.09 -10.84 1.58
N VAL A 84 -17.32 -10.21 2.49
CA VAL A 84 -15.97 -9.67 2.23
C VAL A 84 -14.98 -10.20 3.24
N ILE A 85 -13.86 -10.69 2.76
CA ILE A 85 -12.67 -11.00 3.57
C ILE A 85 -11.71 -9.83 3.54
N VAL A 86 -11.38 -9.29 4.70
CA VAL A 86 -10.36 -8.26 4.89
C VAL A 86 -9.11 -8.93 5.45
N GLU A 87 -8.07 -9.10 4.61
CA GLU A 87 -6.80 -9.75 4.97
C GLU A 87 -5.80 -8.70 5.48
N LEU A 88 -5.38 -8.86 6.74
CA LEU A 88 -4.45 -7.98 7.46
C LEU A 88 -3.39 -8.78 8.25
N ILE A 89 -3.05 -9.98 7.74
CA ILE A 89 -2.05 -10.88 8.35
C ILE A 89 -0.65 -10.50 7.88
N GLY A 90 -0.48 -10.31 6.56
CA GLY A 90 0.81 -10.07 5.93
C GLY A 90 1.56 -11.35 5.53
N GLY A 91 2.69 -11.16 4.79
CA GLY A 91 3.47 -12.25 4.20
C GLY A 91 2.96 -12.65 2.81
N ASP A 92 3.87 -13.11 1.96
CA ASP A 92 3.56 -13.46 0.56
C ASP A 92 3.26 -14.95 0.36
N GLU A 93 3.45 -15.76 1.40
CA GLU A 93 3.21 -17.22 1.38
C GLU A 93 2.40 -17.66 2.61
N GLY A 94 1.92 -18.89 2.56
CA GLY A 94 1.17 -19.52 3.66
C GLY A 94 -0.23 -18.93 3.81
N VAL A 95 -0.67 -18.75 5.06
CA VAL A 95 -2.07 -18.51 5.42
C VAL A 95 -2.68 -17.28 4.72
N ALA A 96 -1.96 -16.18 4.59
CA ALA A 96 -2.47 -14.96 3.95
C ALA A 96 -2.75 -15.18 2.47
N LYS A 97 -1.81 -15.83 1.76
CA LYS A 97 -1.96 -16.22 0.36
C LYS A 97 -3.14 -17.18 0.18
N ASP A 98 -3.15 -18.28 0.95
CA ASP A 98 -4.17 -19.31 0.87
C ASP A 98 -5.57 -18.75 1.12
N LEU A 99 -5.69 -17.83 2.08
CA LEU A 99 -6.94 -17.14 2.40
C LEU A 99 -7.44 -16.29 1.21
N CYS A 100 -6.60 -15.44 0.63
CA CYS A 100 -7.00 -14.56 -0.47
C CYS A 100 -7.41 -15.37 -1.72
N PHE A 101 -6.61 -16.36 -2.11
CA PHE A 101 -6.93 -17.24 -3.25
C PHE A 101 -8.21 -18.03 -2.99
N SER A 102 -8.35 -18.61 -1.80
CA SER A 102 -9.54 -19.39 -1.45
C SER A 102 -10.80 -18.53 -1.36
N ALA A 103 -10.70 -17.30 -0.83
CA ALA A 103 -11.82 -16.37 -0.75
C ALA A 103 -12.38 -16.04 -2.14
N LEU A 104 -11.52 -15.63 -3.08
CA LEU A 104 -11.94 -15.36 -4.45
C LEU A 104 -12.52 -16.59 -5.14
N LYS A 105 -11.90 -17.76 -4.96
CA LYS A 105 -12.41 -19.03 -5.51
C LYS A 105 -13.76 -19.45 -4.92
N ASN A 106 -14.08 -19.02 -3.71
CA ASN A 106 -15.36 -19.25 -3.03
C ASN A 106 -16.33 -18.07 -3.14
N ASN A 107 -16.17 -17.22 -4.17
CA ASN A 107 -17.05 -16.10 -4.49
C ASN A 107 -17.17 -15.05 -3.37
N LYS A 108 -16.09 -14.82 -2.62
CA LYS A 108 -16.02 -13.74 -1.63
C LYS A 108 -15.14 -12.61 -2.14
N ALA A 109 -15.58 -11.38 -1.93
CA ALA A 109 -14.75 -10.21 -2.17
C ALA A 109 -13.54 -10.20 -1.23
N VAL A 110 -12.42 -9.60 -1.69
CA VAL A 110 -11.17 -9.52 -0.92
C VAL A 110 -10.66 -8.09 -0.89
N ILE A 111 -10.32 -7.64 0.32
CA ILE A 111 -9.60 -6.39 0.57
C ILE A 111 -8.35 -6.75 1.36
N THR A 112 -7.17 -6.26 0.93
CA THR A 112 -5.91 -6.59 1.61
C THR A 112 -4.97 -5.40 1.74
N ALA A 113 -4.19 -5.37 2.83
CA ALA A 113 -3.07 -4.44 3.01
C ALA A 113 -1.70 -5.08 2.69
N ASN A 114 -1.68 -6.30 2.16
CA ASN A 114 -0.50 -7.15 2.04
C ASN A 114 0.30 -6.84 0.77
N LYS A 115 1.21 -5.88 0.86
CA LYS A 115 2.06 -5.48 -0.26
C LYS A 115 2.92 -6.59 -0.85
N ALA A 116 3.42 -7.51 0.00
CA ALA A 116 4.26 -8.61 -0.46
C ALA A 116 3.46 -9.60 -1.32
N LEU A 117 2.24 -9.92 -0.89
CA LEU A 117 1.31 -10.75 -1.65
C LEU A 117 0.95 -10.10 -3.00
N ILE A 118 0.62 -8.79 -2.99
CA ILE A 118 0.23 -8.09 -4.21
C ILE A 118 1.39 -7.94 -5.18
N ALA A 119 2.60 -7.63 -4.70
CA ALA A 119 3.80 -7.53 -5.55
C ALA A 119 4.14 -8.85 -6.25
N LYS A 120 3.77 -10.00 -5.67
CA LYS A 120 4.11 -11.33 -6.18
C LYS A 120 2.96 -11.99 -6.94
N TYR A 121 1.74 -11.91 -6.41
CA TYR A 121 0.57 -12.62 -6.89
C TYR A 121 -0.61 -11.71 -7.27
N GLY A 122 -0.42 -10.39 -7.25
CA GLY A 122 -1.50 -9.43 -7.45
C GLY A 122 -2.21 -9.60 -8.79
N LYS A 123 -1.46 -9.90 -9.86
CA LYS A 123 -2.04 -10.19 -11.18
C LYS A 123 -2.94 -11.42 -11.14
N GLU A 124 -2.46 -12.52 -10.59
CA GLU A 124 -3.22 -13.78 -10.52
C GLU A 124 -4.50 -13.64 -9.68
N LEU A 125 -4.42 -12.90 -8.56
CA LEU A 125 -5.58 -12.60 -7.73
C LEU A 125 -6.58 -11.71 -8.48
N ALA A 126 -6.11 -10.71 -9.22
CA ALA A 126 -6.96 -9.86 -10.04
C ALA A 126 -7.64 -10.64 -11.16
N GLU A 127 -6.93 -11.56 -11.85
CA GLU A 127 -7.51 -12.45 -12.86
C GLU A 127 -8.67 -13.27 -12.31
N ILE A 128 -8.50 -13.92 -11.14
CA ILE A 128 -9.56 -14.70 -10.51
C ILE A 128 -10.75 -13.81 -10.13
N ALA A 129 -10.49 -12.61 -9.59
CA ALA A 129 -11.53 -11.67 -9.21
C ALA A 129 -12.35 -11.20 -10.44
N GLU A 130 -11.67 -10.84 -11.52
CA GLU A 130 -12.27 -10.39 -12.77
C GLU A 130 -13.10 -11.49 -13.44
N GLU A 131 -12.58 -12.71 -13.53
CA GLU A 131 -13.29 -13.88 -14.10
C GLU A 131 -14.58 -14.20 -13.34
N ARG A 132 -14.63 -13.90 -12.06
CA ARG A 132 -15.78 -14.16 -11.18
C ARG A 132 -16.63 -12.91 -10.89
N ASN A 133 -16.28 -11.78 -11.49
CA ASN A 133 -16.93 -10.48 -11.23
C ASN A 133 -16.97 -10.13 -9.74
N LEU A 134 -15.83 -10.35 -9.05
CA LEU A 134 -15.68 -10.08 -7.62
C LEU A 134 -14.87 -8.79 -7.40
N PHE A 135 -15.17 -8.13 -6.29
CA PHE A 135 -14.39 -6.98 -5.83
C PHE A 135 -13.07 -7.45 -5.22
N PHE A 136 -11.96 -6.87 -5.68
CA PHE A 136 -10.62 -7.07 -5.15
C PHE A 136 -9.91 -5.73 -5.07
N SER A 137 -9.53 -5.31 -3.87
CA SER A 137 -8.86 -4.03 -3.65
C SER A 137 -7.75 -4.12 -2.60
N PHE A 138 -6.77 -3.21 -2.73
CA PHE A 138 -5.56 -3.25 -1.91
C PHE A 138 -4.94 -1.85 -1.70
N GLU A 139 -5.78 -0.81 -1.58
CA GLU A 139 -5.32 0.58 -1.35
C GLU A 139 -4.33 0.67 -0.19
N ALA A 140 -4.61 -0.04 0.90
CA ALA A 140 -3.79 -0.07 2.10
C ALA A 140 -2.40 -0.71 1.92
N SER A 141 -2.13 -1.35 0.78
CA SER A 141 -0.84 -2.01 0.51
C SER A 141 0.29 -1.03 0.19
N VAL A 142 -0.02 0.19 -0.26
CA VAL A 142 0.99 1.19 -0.63
C VAL A 142 0.71 2.51 0.09
N ALA A 143 1.73 3.03 0.78
CA ALA A 143 1.75 4.34 1.41
C ALA A 143 0.62 4.61 2.44
N GLY A 144 0.05 3.56 3.02
CA GLY A 144 -0.85 3.61 4.17
C GLY A 144 -2.01 4.60 4.03
N GLY A 145 -1.90 5.77 4.66
CA GLY A 145 -2.95 6.80 4.64
C GLY A 145 -2.97 7.69 3.40
N ILE A 146 -2.06 7.49 2.45
CA ILE A 146 -2.04 8.24 1.17
C ILE A 146 -2.87 7.48 0.13
N PRO A 147 -3.97 8.04 -0.43
CA PRO A 147 -4.82 7.35 -1.40
C PRO A 147 -4.16 7.32 -2.80
N ILE A 148 -2.98 6.70 -2.90
CA ILE A 148 -2.15 6.77 -4.10
C ILE A 148 -2.63 5.85 -5.21
N LEU A 149 -3.13 4.66 -4.87
CA LEU A 149 -3.62 3.71 -5.88
C LEU A 149 -4.90 4.25 -6.51
N LYS A 150 -5.82 4.80 -5.71
CA LYS A 150 -7.02 5.49 -6.21
C LYS A 150 -6.68 6.71 -7.05
N LEU A 151 -5.68 7.51 -6.63
CA LEU A 151 -5.24 8.65 -7.43
C LEU A 151 -4.78 8.21 -8.82
N ILE A 152 -3.96 7.17 -8.92
CA ILE A 152 -3.47 6.65 -10.20
C ILE A 152 -4.62 6.04 -11.02
N ARG A 153 -5.44 5.18 -10.39
CA ARG A 153 -6.48 4.38 -11.03
C ARG A 153 -7.68 5.20 -11.48
N GLU A 154 -8.02 6.25 -10.74
CA GLU A 154 -9.25 7.02 -10.91
C GLU A 154 -8.97 8.49 -11.25
N GLY A 155 -8.19 9.19 -10.43
CA GLY A 155 -7.94 10.62 -10.58
C GLY A 155 -7.06 10.96 -11.79
N LEU A 156 -6.14 10.08 -12.15
CA LEU A 156 -5.21 10.27 -13.26
C LEU A 156 -5.48 9.36 -14.46
N ILE A 157 -6.63 8.69 -14.51
CA ILE A 157 -6.97 7.65 -15.50
C ILE A 157 -6.82 8.11 -16.96
N VAL A 158 -6.99 9.40 -17.25
CA VAL A 158 -6.87 9.96 -18.59
C VAL A 158 -5.44 10.39 -18.96
N ASN A 159 -4.50 10.21 -18.04
CA ASN A 159 -3.12 10.63 -18.22
C ASN A 159 -2.21 9.44 -18.59
N GLU A 160 -1.22 9.71 -19.43
CA GLU A 160 -0.05 8.85 -19.52
C GLU A 160 0.91 9.22 -18.39
N ILE A 161 1.14 8.29 -17.49
CA ILE A 161 2.13 8.45 -16.42
C ILE A 161 3.49 8.12 -17.01
N THR A 162 4.42 9.07 -16.95
CA THR A 162 5.76 8.92 -17.51
C THR A 162 6.78 8.53 -16.43
N LYS A 163 6.60 9.04 -15.20
CA LYS A 163 7.52 8.79 -14.09
C LYS A 163 6.79 8.75 -12.76
N LEU A 164 7.22 7.84 -11.91
CA LEU A 164 6.87 7.74 -10.49
C LEU A 164 8.13 7.83 -9.66
N THR A 165 8.12 8.66 -8.63
CA THR A 165 9.21 8.77 -7.65
C THR A 165 8.61 8.81 -6.26
N GLY A 166 9.00 7.88 -5.38
CA GLY A 166 8.39 7.79 -4.06
C GLY A 166 9.38 7.63 -2.91
N ILE A 167 9.13 8.36 -1.83
CA ILE A 167 9.64 8.06 -0.49
C ILE A 167 8.63 7.11 0.12
N LEU A 168 8.86 5.79 -0.02
CA LEU A 168 7.87 4.75 0.26
C LEU A 168 8.09 4.01 1.58
N ASN A 169 9.20 4.28 2.28
CA ASN A 169 9.51 3.69 3.57
C ASN A 169 9.74 4.76 4.63
N GLY A 170 8.88 4.81 5.64
CA GLY A 170 8.94 5.80 6.71
C GLY A 170 10.13 5.61 7.65
N THR A 171 10.52 4.36 7.93
CA THR A 171 11.67 4.04 8.81
C THR A 171 12.98 4.53 8.20
N ALA A 172 13.23 4.21 6.93
CA ALA A 172 14.41 4.67 6.22
C ALA A 172 14.45 6.20 6.09
N ASN A 173 13.31 6.84 5.78
CA ASN A 173 13.23 8.29 5.71
C ASN A 173 13.47 8.96 7.07
N TYR A 174 12.94 8.38 8.15
CA TYR A 174 13.19 8.83 9.52
C TYR A 174 14.69 8.77 9.85
N ILE A 175 15.33 7.62 9.58
CA ILE A 175 16.75 7.44 9.88
C ILE A 175 17.60 8.48 9.14
N LEU A 176 17.45 8.62 7.83
CA LEU A 176 18.20 9.61 7.05
C LEU A 176 17.93 11.05 7.51
N SER A 177 16.69 11.37 7.87
CA SER A 177 16.32 12.71 8.36
C SER A 177 16.95 13.03 9.72
N GLU A 178 16.96 12.07 10.65
CA GLU A 178 17.57 12.28 11.98
C GLU A 178 19.10 12.24 11.93
N MET A 179 19.70 11.43 11.06
CA MET A 179 21.15 11.48 10.81
C MET A 179 21.58 12.87 10.35
N GLU A 180 20.82 13.48 9.41
CA GLU A 180 21.07 14.83 8.92
C GLU A 180 20.90 15.87 10.02
N LYS A 181 19.79 15.82 10.75
CA LYS A 181 19.40 16.82 11.75
C LYS A 181 20.27 16.78 13.00
N GLU A 182 20.48 15.59 13.54
CA GLU A 182 21.15 15.37 14.82
C GLU A 182 22.66 15.11 14.68
N GLN A 183 23.17 14.99 13.46
CA GLN A 183 24.56 14.65 13.14
C GLN A 183 25.03 13.36 13.84
N LYS A 184 24.15 12.34 13.86
CA LYS A 184 24.38 11.03 14.46
C LYS A 184 24.58 9.97 13.39
N SER A 185 25.41 8.96 13.71
CA SER A 185 25.63 7.82 12.81
C SER A 185 24.36 6.97 12.64
N PHE A 186 24.32 6.19 11.54
CA PHE A 186 23.23 5.27 11.24
C PHE A 186 22.87 4.36 12.42
N ASP A 187 23.85 3.72 13.07
CA ASP A 187 23.63 2.78 14.17
C ASP A 187 22.98 3.43 15.40
N ILE A 188 23.36 4.68 15.69
CA ILE A 188 22.79 5.42 16.83
C ILE A 188 21.33 5.74 16.53
N VAL A 189 21.04 6.28 15.34
CA VAL A 189 19.67 6.66 14.95
C VAL A 189 18.79 5.44 14.79
N LEU A 190 19.29 4.32 14.27
CA LEU A 190 18.53 3.07 14.18
C LEU A 190 18.11 2.58 15.58
N LYS A 191 19.00 2.60 16.57
CA LYS A 191 18.65 2.24 17.95
C LYS A 191 17.61 3.17 18.56
N GLU A 192 17.66 4.46 18.23
CA GLU A 192 16.64 5.43 18.65
C GLU A 192 15.29 5.16 17.97
N ALA A 193 15.30 4.83 16.67
CA ALA A 193 14.09 4.44 15.92
C ALA A 193 13.44 3.20 16.52
N GLN A 194 14.23 2.18 16.88
CA GLN A 194 13.74 0.97 17.55
C GLN A 194 13.10 1.27 18.91
N LYS A 195 13.73 2.12 19.72
CA LYS A 195 13.18 2.55 21.02
C LYS A 195 11.86 3.30 20.89
N LYS A 196 11.71 4.08 19.80
CA LYS A 196 10.47 4.82 19.50
C LYS A 196 9.40 3.96 18.81
N GLY A 197 9.72 2.71 18.46
CA GLY A 197 8.81 1.80 17.75
C GLY A 197 8.66 2.10 16.26
N PHE A 198 9.56 2.88 15.66
CA PHE A 198 9.59 3.16 14.22
C PHE A 198 10.36 2.11 13.43
N ALA A 199 11.21 1.32 14.08
CA ALA A 199 11.90 0.19 13.50
C ALA A 199 11.71 -1.04 14.39
N GLU A 200 11.57 -2.22 13.77
CA GLU A 200 11.52 -3.50 14.44
C GLU A 200 12.92 -3.95 14.90
N ALA A 201 12.98 -5.03 15.69
CA ALA A 201 14.24 -5.61 16.14
C ALA A 201 15.12 -6.05 14.96
N ASP A 202 14.53 -6.65 13.93
CA ASP A 202 15.15 -6.85 12.62
C ASP A 202 14.61 -5.78 11.65
N PRO A 203 15.40 -4.72 11.36
CA PRO A 203 14.96 -3.63 10.50
C PRO A 203 15.25 -3.89 9.01
N SER A 204 15.79 -5.06 8.65
CA SER A 204 16.33 -5.35 7.31
C SER A 204 15.32 -5.08 6.21
N PHE A 205 14.06 -5.44 6.42
CA PHE A 205 12.99 -5.23 5.44
C PHE A 205 12.81 -3.75 5.06
N ASP A 206 13.02 -2.85 6.02
CA ASP A 206 12.91 -1.41 5.82
C ASP A 206 14.22 -0.79 5.30
N VAL A 207 15.33 -1.02 6.02
CA VAL A 207 16.58 -0.30 5.75
C VAL A 207 17.33 -0.82 4.52
N ASP A 208 17.09 -2.07 4.11
CA ASP A 208 17.63 -2.65 2.87
C ASP A 208 16.76 -2.38 1.64
N GLY A 209 15.60 -1.70 1.82
CA GLY A 209 14.76 -1.20 0.73
C GLY A 209 13.72 -2.18 0.20
N ILE A 210 13.55 -3.35 0.82
CA ILE A 210 12.62 -4.40 0.35
C ILE A 210 11.16 -3.94 0.43
N ASP A 211 10.75 -3.29 1.53
CA ASP A 211 9.43 -2.69 1.68
C ASP A 211 9.12 -1.69 0.55
N ALA A 212 10.05 -0.79 0.28
CA ALA A 212 9.91 0.18 -0.79
C ALA A 212 9.87 -0.49 -2.17
N ALA A 213 10.60 -1.60 -2.38
CA ALA A 213 10.60 -2.35 -3.63
C ALA A 213 9.22 -2.95 -3.93
N HIS A 214 8.57 -3.62 -2.96
CA HIS A 214 7.22 -4.16 -3.14
C HIS A 214 6.23 -3.06 -3.53
N LYS A 215 6.28 -1.90 -2.87
CA LYS A 215 5.41 -0.76 -3.18
C LYS A 215 5.69 -0.19 -4.57
N THR A 216 6.96 -0.09 -4.98
CA THR A 216 7.35 0.39 -6.31
C THR A 216 6.86 -0.55 -7.42
N ILE A 217 6.91 -1.87 -7.19
CA ILE A 217 6.36 -2.89 -8.11
C ILE A 217 4.86 -2.69 -8.31
N ILE A 218 4.10 -2.51 -7.23
CA ILE A 218 2.65 -2.30 -7.30
C ILE A 218 2.32 -1.02 -8.06
N LEU A 219 3.02 0.08 -7.76
CA LEU A 219 2.85 1.36 -8.45
C LEU A 219 3.18 1.25 -9.94
N SER A 220 4.23 0.50 -10.32
CA SER A 220 4.59 0.26 -11.72
C SER A 220 3.52 -0.52 -12.46
N ALA A 221 2.93 -1.53 -11.81
CA ALA A 221 1.83 -2.31 -12.38
C ALA A 221 0.60 -1.44 -12.65
N LEU A 222 0.23 -0.55 -11.72
CA LEU A 222 -0.87 0.38 -11.93
C LEU A 222 -0.60 1.39 -13.03
N ALA A 223 0.56 2.05 -12.99
CA ALA A 223 0.88 3.13 -13.91
C ALA A 223 1.07 2.63 -15.35
N TYR A 224 1.78 1.52 -15.52
CA TYR A 224 2.27 1.09 -16.84
C TYR A 224 1.73 -0.25 -17.31
N GLY A 225 0.99 -1.00 -16.47
CA GLY A 225 0.62 -2.39 -16.76
C GLY A 225 1.83 -3.32 -16.83
N LYS A 226 2.94 -2.96 -16.19
CA LYS A 226 4.17 -3.73 -16.15
C LYS A 226 4.53 -3.98 -14.69
N MET A 227 4.53 -5.25 -14.28
CA MET A 227 4.85 -5.69 -12.93
C MET A 227 6.28 -6.25 -12.92
N PRO A 228 7.26 -5.50 -12.40
CA PRO A 228 8.64 -5.95 -12.29
C PRO A 228 8.77 -7.22 -11.45
N ASN A 229 9.77 -8.04 -11.80
CA ASN A 229 10.21 -9.12 -10.91
C ASN A 229 11.12 -8.53 -9.83
N VAL A 230 10.80 -8.78 -8.56
CA VAL A 230 11.59 -8.29 -7.43
C VAL A 230 13.05 -8.73 -7.49
N ASN A 231 13.32 -9.93 -8.00
CA ASN A 231 14.68 -10.47 -8.11
C ASN A 231 15.55 -9.75 -9.16
N ASN A 232 14.91 -9.04 -10.10
CA ASN A 232 15.60 -8.31 -11.17
C ASN A 232 15.63 -6.80 -10.92
N LEU A 233 15.05 -6.37 -9.79
CA LEU A 233 15.03 -4.96 -9.41
C LEU A 233 16.36 -4.58 -8.78
N THR A 234 16.90 -3.44 -9.17
CA THR A 234 18.05 -2.85 -8.45
C THR A 234 17.54 -2.32 -7.11
N ILE A 235 18.00 -2.95 -6.02
CA ILE A 235 17.65 -2.56 -4.66
C ILE A 235 18.93 -2.28 -3.89
N LYS A 236 19.05 -1.06 -3.36
CA LYS A 236 20.12 -0.65 -2.44
C LYS A 236 19.52 0.05 -1.24
N GLY A 237 19.85 -0.42 -0.06
CA GLY A 237 19.40 0.16 1.20
C GLY A 237 20.21 1.38 1.62
N ILE A 238 20.05 1.75 2.88
CA ILE A 238 20.65 2.97 3.47
C ILE A 238 21.76 2.67 4.48
N ARG A 239 22.13 1.40 4.70
CA ARG A 239 23.09 1.01 5.75
C ARG A 239 24.48 1.63 5.57
N ASP A 240 24.90 1.78 4.32
CA ASP A 240 26.23 2.28 3.97
C ASP A 240 26.32 3.81 3.91
N ILE A 241 25.20 4.52 4.12
CA ILE A 241 25.15 5.98 4.12
C ILE A 241 25.82 6.52 5.39
N THR A 242 26.86 7.32 5.21
CA THR A 242 27.64 7.90 6.30
C THR A 242 27.27 9.36 6.59
N LEU A 243 27.68 9.88 7.73
CA LEU A 243 27.55 11.31 8.04
C LEU A 243 28.36 12.19 7.06
N ASN A 244 29.49 11.70 6.57
CA ASN A 244 30.27 12.42 5.58
C ASN A 244 29.50 12.58 4.26
N ASP A 245 28.81 11.51 3.81
CA ASP A 245 27.98 11.57 2.61
C ASP A 245 26.87 12.61 2.77
N ILE A 246 26.19 12.59 3.92
CA ILE A 246 25.14 13.57 4.22
C ILE A 246 25.70 15.00 4.26
N SER A 247 26.86 15.19 4.88
CA SER A 247 27.49 16.50 5.00
C SER A 247 27.90 17.06 3.63
N TYR A 248 28.57 16.26 2.80
CA TYR A 248 28.96 16.67 1.44
C TYR A 248 27.74 16.97 0.55
N CYS A 249 26.72 16.11 0.62
CA CYS A 249 25.47 16.36 -0.12
C CYS A 249 24.81 17.68 0.30
N ASN A 250 24.79 17.95 1.59
CA ASN A 250 24.22 19.20 2.13
C ASN A 250 24.97 20.44 1.66
N GLN A 251 26.31 20.39 1.60
CA GLN A 251 27.15 21.49 1.09
C GLN A 251 26.91 21.74 -0.39
N LEU A 252 26.65 20.67 -1.17
CA LEU A 252 26.33 20.77 -2.60
C LEU A 252 24.87 21.14 -2.89
N GLY A 253 24.05 21.39 -1.85
CA GLY A 253 22.64 21.77 -2.02
C GLY A 253 21.68 20.58 -2.26
N TYR A 254 22.09 19.37 -1.86
CA TYR A 254 21.30 18.15 -2.00
C TYR A 254 20.95 17.52 -0.64
N LYS A 255 19.96 16.63 -0.65
CA LYS A 255 19.64 15.70 0.43
C LYS A 255 19.66 14.27 -0.08
N ILE A 256 19.98 13.31 0.78
CA ILE A 256 19.90 11.89 0.48
C ILE A 256 18.52 11.37 0.90
N LYS A 257 17.81 10.71 -0.02
CA LYS A 257 16.54 10.02 0.24
C LYS A 257 16.56 8.63 -0.37
N LEU A 258 15.97 7.64 0.32
CA LEU A 258 15.70 6.33 -0.28
C LEU A 258 14.47 6.48 -1.18
N LEU A 259 14.66 6.32 -2.47
CA LEU A 259 13.59 6.47 -3.47
C LEU A 259 13.27 5.18 -4.18
N GLY A 260 11.98 4.86 -4.27
CA GLY A 260 11.46 3.99 -5.30
C GLY A 260 11.19 4.82 -6.55
N ASN A 261 11.88 4.48 -7.63
CA ASN A 261 11.73 5.13 -8.93
C ASN A 261 11.19 4.13 -9.94
N SER A 262 10.27 4.60 -10.78
CA SER A 262 9.77 3.83 -11.92
C SER A 262 9.47 4.79 -13.08
N MET A 263 9.99 4.48 -14.26
CA MET A 263 9.83 5.28 -15.47
C MET A 263 9.69 4.38 -16.68
N LEU A 264 8.68 4.66 -17.50
CA LEU A 264 8.51 4.02 -18.79
C LEU A 264 9.14 4.89 -19.89
N SER A 265 10.01 4.30 -20.70
CA SER A 265 10.65 4.94 -21.84
C SER A 265 10.56 4.04 -23.07
N LYS A 266 11.00 4.56 -24.22
CA LYS A 266 11.18 3.76 -25.42
C LYS A 266 12.66 3.49 -25.65
N ASN A 267 13.01 2.25 -25.99
CA ASN A 267 14.35 1.90 -26.42
C ASN A 267 14.60 2.37 -27.88
N LYS A 268 15.80 2.12 -28.39
CA LYS A 268 16.20 2.51 -29.77
C LYS A 268 15.33 1.87 -30.87
N ASN A 269 14.65 0.77 -30.56
CA ASN A 269 13.76 0.04 -31.46
C ASN A 269 12.30 0.49 -31.32
N GLY A 270 11.99 1.46 -30.46
CA GLY A 270 10.63 1.93 -30.18
C GLY A 270 9.84 1.04 -29.23
N GLU A 271 10.45 0.03 -28.61
CA GLU A 271 9.82 -0.85 -27.66
C GLU A 271 9.84 -0.23 -26.26
N ASP A 272 8.82 -0.57 -25.46
CA ASP A 272 8.74 -0.12 -24.07
C ASP A 272 9.88 -0.68 -23.21
N GLU A 273 10.55 0.19 -22.51
CA GLU A 273 11.60 -0.13 -21.55
C GLU A 273 11.22 0.45 -20.18
N LEU A 274 11.15 -0.41 -19.18
CA LEU A 274 10.84 -0.01 -17.81
C LEU A 274 12.13 0.13 -17.02
N CYS A 275 12.45 1.35 -16.60
CA CYS A 275 13.50 1.62 -15.63
C CYS A 275 12.87 1.65 -14.25
N CYS A 276 13.33 0.77 -13.34
CA CYS A 276 12.77 0.65 -12.00
C CYS A 276 13.87 0.32 -11.00
N SER A 277 13.94 1.06 -9.89
CA SER A 277 14.93 0.82 -8.82
C SER A 277 14.45 1.33 -7.47
N VAL A 278 15.07 0.82 -6.41
CA VAL A 278 14.98 1.38 -5.05
C VAL A 278 16.40 1.61 -4.55
N GLU A 279 16.79 2.87 -4.44
CA GLU A 279 18.17 3.25 -4.10
C GLU A 279 18.18 4.60 -3.36
N PRO A 280 19.26 4.90 -2.59
CA PRO A 280 19.54 6.26 -2.13
C PRO A 280 19.82 7.21 -3.31
N TRP A 281 19.14 8.34 -3.32
CA TRP A 281 19.26 9.37 -4.35
C TRP A 281 19.60 10.72 -3.77
N LEU A 282 20.37 11.51 -4.52
CA LEU A 282 20.61 12.92 -4.25
C LEU A 282 19.47 13.75 -4.81
N ILE A 283 18.72 14.41 -3.94
CA ILE A 283 17.62 15.29 -4.34
C ILE A 283 17.99 16.73 -4.05
N SER A 284 17.88 17.60 -5.06
CA SER A 284 18.09 19.04 -4.85
C SER A 284 17.15 19.56 -3.75
N LYS A 285 17.67 20.38 -2.85
CA LYS A 285 16.90 21.03 -1.76
C LYS A 285 15.74 21.87 -2.26
N ASN A 286 15.76 22.27 -3.54
CA ASN A 286 14.69 23.04 -4.17
C ASN A 286 13.49 22.19 -4.60
N LEU A 287 13.59 20.87 -4.57
CA LEU A 287 12.50 19.96 -4.95
C LEU A 287 11.65 19.57 -3.74
N GLY A 288 10.33 19.48 -3.92
CA GLY A 288 9.39 19.16 -2.85
C GLY A 288 9.69 17.87 -2.08
N LEU A 289 10.14 16.82 -2.77
CA LEU A 289 10.52 15.55 -2.12
C LEU A 289 11.66 15.70 -1.10
N SER A 290 12.55 16.68 -1.27
CA SER A 290 13.65 16.92 -0.31
C SER A 290 13.17 17.37 1.07
N SER A 291 12.01 18.02 1.14
CA SER A 291 11.41 18.54 2.38
C SER A 291 10.65 17.47 3.18
N VAL A 292 10.37 16.31 2.59
CA VAL A 292 9.64 15.22 3.26
C VAL A 292 10.55 14.57 4.30
N ALA A 293 10.26 14.76 5.57
CA ALA A 293 11.09 14.33 6.70
C ALA A 293 10.34 13.40 7.67
N GLY A 294 11.09 12.80 8.60
CA GLY A 294 10.56 11.90 9.61
C GLY A 294 9.95 10.64 9.00
N VAL A 295 8.85 10.17 9.56
CA VAL A 295 8.17 8.94 9.13
C VAL A 295 7.22 9.13 7.94
N LEU A 296 7.19 10.32 7.33
CA LEU A 296 6.29 10.61 6.23
C LEU A 296 6.73 9.89 4.95
N ASN A 297 5.74 9.48 4.19
CA ASN A 297 5.89 9.03 2.80
C ASN A 297 5.45 10.15 1.85
N ALA A 298 5.94 10.07 0.62
CA ALA A 298 5.51 10.92 -0.48
C ALA A 298 5.62 10.17 -1.80
N VAL A 299 4.71 10.48 -2.72
CA VAL A 299 4.80 10.00 -4.11
C VAL A 299 4.62 11.20 -5.03
N GLN A 300 5.55 11.36 -5.94
CA GLN A 300 5.50 12.31 -7.05
C GLN A 300 5.24 11.55 -8.34
N ILE A 301 4.29 12.03 -9.11
CA ILE A 301 3.84 11.46 -10.39
C ILE A 301 4.03 12.53 -11.46
N GLU A 302 4.75 12.18 -12.52
CA GLU A 302 4.83 12.99 -13.74
C GLU A 302 3.87 12.41 -14.77
N SER A 303 3.01 13.24 -15.32
CA SER A 303 1.97 12.81 -16.25
C SER A 303 1.73 13.78 -17.39
N SER A 304 1.09 13.29 -18.48
CA SER A 304 0.97 14.01 -19.75
C SER A 304 0.10 15.27 -19.68
N LEU A 305 -1.03 15.22 -18.96
CA LEU A 305 -2.00 16.33 -18.90
C LEU A 305 -1.98 17.07 -17.58
N ALA A 306 -1.95 16.33 -16.47
CA ALA A 306 -1.96 16.93 -15.13
C ALA A 306 -0.57 17.48 -14.72
N GLY A 307 0.48 17.17 -15.49
CA GLY A 307 1.85 17.56 -15.15
C GLY A 307 2.38 16.82 -13.93
N SER A 308 3.07 17.52 -13.04
CA SER A 308 3.65 16.96 -11.82
C SER A 308 2.66 17.07 -10.65
N VAL A 309 2.32 15.92 -10.06
CA VAL A 309 1.48 15.82 -8.87
C VAL A 309 2.29 15.18 -7.76
N MET A 310 2.33 15.81 -6.58
CA MET A 310 2.98 15.24 -5.39
C MET A 310 1.96 15.13 -4.24
N ILE A 311 1.91 13.96 -3.63
CA ILE A 311 1.07 13.71 -2.45
C ILE A 311 1.93 13.18 -1.32
N THR A 312 1.70 13.69 -0.10
CA THR A 312 2.45 13.33 1.11
C THR A 312 1.51 12.97 2.25
N GLY A 313 1.94 12.09 3.12
CA GLY A 313 1.16 11.70 4.29
C GLY A 313 1.83 10.61 5.11
N ALA A 314 1.07 10.07 6.06
CA ALA A 314 1.51 8.94 6.87
C ALA A 314 1.54 7.68 6.01
N GLY A 315 2.74 7.10 5.82
CA GLY A 315 2.95 5.92 4.99
C GLY A 315 2.64 4.59 5.67
N ALA A 316 2.47 4.60 6.99
CA ALA A 316 2.18 3.44 7.82
C ALA A 316 1.51 3.87 9.12
N GLY A 317 1.05 2.90 9.91
CA GLY A 317 0.39 3.12 11.19
C GLY A 317 -1.01 2.52 11.23
N GLY A 318 -1.51 2.22 12.43
CA GLY A 318 -2.83 1.60 12.61
C GLY A 318 -3.95 2.40 11.97
N GLU A 319 -4.12 3.65 12.39
CA GLU A 319 -5.18 4.55 11.91
C GLU A 319 -5.05 4.93 10.42
N PRO A 320 -3.87 5.39 9.92
CA PRO A 320 -3.75 5.73 8.51
C PRO A 320 -4.02 4.55 7.57
N THR A 321 -3.48 3.36 7.89
CA THR A 321 -3.70 2.17 7.06
C THR A 321 -5.14 1.67 7.17
N ALA A 322 -5.75 1.74 8.35
CA ALA A 322 -7.17 1.41 8.52
C ALA A 322 -8.08 2.34 7.69
N SER A 323 -7.72 3.62 7.56
CA SER A 323 -8.46 4.56 6.71
C SER A 323 -8.53 4.08 5.25
N ALA A 324 -7.43 3.57 4.70
CA ALA A 324 -7.41 3.02 3.34
C ALA A 324 -8.24 1.74 3.21
N VAL A 325 -8.14 0.82 4.20
CA VAL A 325 -9.00 -0.38 4.23
C VAL A 325 -10.47 -0.04 4.28
N LEU A 326 -10.85 0.92 5.13
CA LEU A 326 -12.24 1.38 5.26
C LEU A 326 -12.72 2.07 3.98
N ALA A 327 -11.84 2.78 3.27
CA ALA A 327 -12.17 3.36 1.97
C ALA A 327 -12.46 2.27 0.93
N ASP A 328 -11.68 1.19 0.90
CA ASP A 328 -11.96 0.04 0.03
C ASP A 328 -13.28 -0.68 0.39
N ILE A 329 -13.61 -0.77 1.68
CA ILE A 329 -14.91 -1.31 2.13
C ILE A 329 -16.06 -0.41 1.64
N VAL A 330 -15.89 0.90 1.65
CA VAL A 330 -16.89 1.85 1.12
C VAL A 330 -17.02 1.73 -0.40
N ASP A 331 -15.93 1.50 -1.13
CA ASP A 331 -15.99 1.27 -2.58
C ASP A 331 -16.77 -0.01 -2.90
N TYR A 332 -16.54 -1.08 -2.13
CA TYR A 332 -17.36 -2.30 -2.24
C TYR A 332 -18.83 -2.01 -1.98
N ALA A 333 -19.14 -1.24 -0.93
CA ALA A 333 -20.50 -0.86 -0.58
C ALA A 333 -21.19 0.01 -1.67
N ASN A 334 -20.43 0.81 -2.39
CA ASN A 334 -20.88 1.61 -3.54
C ASN A 334 -21.01 0.77 -4.82
N GLU A 335 -20.73 -0.53 -4.78
CA GLU A 335 -20.68 -1.39 -5.96
C GLU A 335 -19.73 -0.85 -7.05
N THR A 336 -18.65 -0.22 -6.63
CA THR A 336 -17.65 0.35 -7.54
C THR A 336 -17.06 -0.74 -8.43
N LYS A 337 -17.24 -0.59 -9.75
CA LYS A 337 -16.75 -1.54 -10.76
C LYS A 337 -15.50 -0.99 -11.43
N LEU A 338 -14.37 -1.26 -10.86
CA LEU A 338 -13.07 -0.90 -11.42
C LEU A 338 -12.15 -2.12 -11.43
N PHE A 339 -11.33 -2.21 -12.44
CA PHE A 339 -10.23 -3.16 -12.43
C PHE A 339 -9.26 -2.83 -11.29
N SER A 340 -8.84 -3.82 -10.54
CA SER A 340 -7.98 -3.64 -9.35
C SER A 340 -6.70 -2.86 -9.63
N PHE A 341 -6.13 -3.05 -10.84
CA PHE A 341 -4.96 -2.32 -11.34
C PHE A 341 -5.30 -1.18 -12.32
N GLY A 342 -6.55 -0.70 -12.37
CA GLY A 342 -6.97 0.35 -13.30
C GLY A 342 -7.00 -0.09 -14.77
N ARG A 343 -6.77 -1.37 -15.05
CA ARG A 343 -6.82 -2.03 -16.37
C ARG A 343 -7.13 -3.51 -16.21
N ASN A 344 -7.54 -4.16 -17.30
CA ASN A 344 -7.76 -5.60 -17.29
C ASN A 344 -6.47 -6.32 -16.89
N SER A 345 -6.56 -7.30 -15.99
CA SER A 345 -5.41 -8.05 -15.50
C SER A 345 -4.65 -8.78 -16.61
N LYS A 346 -5.33 -9.19 -17.69
CA LYS A 346 -4.70 -9.81 -18.88
C LYS A 346 -3.74 -8.86 -19.60
N ASP A 347 -3.92 -7.56 -19.46
CA ASP A 347 -3.04 -6.54 -20.05
C ASP A 347 -1.81 -6.27 -19.19
N ILE A 348 -1.73 -6.84 -17.99
CA ILE A 348 -0.58 -6.71 -17.10
C ILE A 348 0.50 -7.71 -17.51
N LYS A 349 1.67 -7.21 -17.82
CA LYS A 349 2.87 -8.02 -18.09
C LYS A 349 3.57 -8.33 -16.77
N ASN A 350 3.41 -9.58 -16.30
CA ASN A 350 4.05 -10.05 -15.07
C ASN A 350 5.53 -10.40 -15.31
N ASN A 351 6.33 -10.37 -14.25
CA ASN A 351 7.78 -10.63 -14.29
C ASN A 351 8.52 -9.81 -15.36
N TYR A 352 8.09 -8.54 -15.52
CA TYR A 352 8.66 -7.65 -16.52
C TYR A 352 10.13 -7.33 -16.19
N ASN A 353 11.00 -7.45 -17.20
CA ASN A 353 12.40 -7.11 -17.02
C ASN A 353 12.58 -5.61 -16.87
N THR A 354 13.40 -5.22 -15.93
CA THR A 354 13.72 -3.81 -15.69
C THR A 354 15.15 -3.51 -16.06
N MET A 355 15.36 -2.28 -16.53
CA MET A 355 16.69 -1.71 -16.72
C MET A 355 17.08 -0.90 -15.50
N PRO A 356 18.38 -0.84 -15.15
CA PRO A 356 18.85 0.08 -14.13
C PRO A 356 18.43 1.52 -14.48
N TYR A 357 18.01 2.26 -13.47
CA TYR A 357 17.73 3.68 -13.65
C TYR A 357 19.04 4.43 -13.84
N THR A 358 19.46 4.59 -15.08
CA THR A 358 20.64 5.41 -15.43
C THR A 358 20.16 6.81 -15.79
N ASN A 359 20.42 7.79 -14.93
CA ASN A 359 20.31 9.19 -15.35
C ASN A 359 21.33 9.40 -16.50
N LYS A 360 20.84 9.40 -17.72
CA LYS A 360 21.56 10.02 -18.82
C LYS A 360 21.34 11.52 -18.69
N PHE A 361 22.23 12.19 -17.94
CA PHE A 361 22.41 13.62 -18.02
C PHE A 361 23.22 13.95 -19.27
#